data_7800cdadb6507db182a649e18b70b5be
#
_entry.id   7800cdadb6507db182a649e18b70b5be
#
_cell.length_a   1.000
_cell.length_b   1.000
_cell.length_c   1.000
_cell.angle_alpha   90.00
_cell.angle_beta   90.00
_cell.angle_gamma   90.00
#
_symmetry.space_group_name_H-M   'P 1'
#
loop_
_entity.id
_entity.type
_entity.pdbx_description
1 polymer ?
#
loop_
_entity_poly.entity_id
_entity_poly.type
_entity_poly.pdbx_seq_one_letter_code
_entity_poly.pdbx_strand_id
1 'polypeptide(L)'
;MGLFYDSTYLLVILAALISMAVSARMNTIFSKYQTVRSYSGMTGREAAMRILHQAGIYDVTVRHVSGKLTDHYDPRTKTVNLSDAVYDSTSVAALGVAAHECGHAVQHNTDYVPLKVRSAIVPAANLGSQLFWPLFLIGLIFSLPMLVKAGIWLFVLALAFQVVTLPVEFDASRRALKMLSEGGMVTETEHDGVKKVLWAAAMTYVAAVIGSLLQLLRLLILSGAFRRNDD
;
A
#
# COMPACT_ATOMS: atom_id res chain seq x y z
N MET A 1 7.30 9.09 36.83
CA MET A 1 7.24 10.35 36.07
C MET A 1 6.92 10.02 34.63
N GLY A 2 5.86 10.50 34.18
CA GLY A 2 4.85 10.22 33.22
C GLY A 2 5.20 9.48 31.92
N LEU A 3 4.58 8.35 31.69
CA LEU A 3 4.41 7.66 30.39
C LEU A 3 3.83 8.59 29.29
N PHE A 4 3.37 9.79 29.66
CA PHE A 4 2.64 10.71 28.79
C PHE A 4 3.44 11.95 28.34
N TYR A 5 4.69 12.11 28.76
CA TYR A 5 5.49 13.29 28.41
C TYR A 5 6.96 12.88 28.16
N ASP A 6 7.16 12.11 27.09
CA ASP A 6 8.50 11.85 26.63
C ASP A 6 8.74 12.52 25.28
N SER A 7 9.95 13.02 25.03
CA SER A 7 10.31 13.70 23.78
C SER A 7 10.15 12.81 22.53
N THR A 8 9.99 11.49 22.72
CA THR A 8 9.78 10.57 21.60
C THR A 8 8.39 10.68 20.96
N TYR A 9 7.42 11.37 21.62
CA TYR A 9 6.15 11.72 20.99
C TYR A 9 6.32 12.61 19.76
N LEU A 10 7.41 13.38 19.66
CA LEU A 10 7.72 14.14 18.46
C LEU A 10 7.88 13.24 17.23
N LEU A 11 8.38 12.02 17.39
CA LEU A 11 8.49 11.04 16.29
C LEU A 11 7.11 10.59 15.80
N VAL A 12 6.14 10.41 16.71
CA VAL A 12 4.75 10.06 16.36
C VAL A 12 4.07 11.22 15.64
N ILE A 13 4.24 12.43 16.15
CA ILE A 13 3.69 13.64 15.51
C ILE A 13 4.27 13.81 14.10
N LEU A 14 5.58 13.65 13.95
CA LEU A 14 6.24 13.72 12.64
C LEU A 14 5.69 12.67 11.67
N ALA A 15 5.57 11.41 12.12
CA ALA A 15 4.97 10.33 11.31
C ALA A 15 3.53 10.66 10.88
N ALA A 16 2.72 11.19 11.81
CA ALA A 16 1.35 11.59 11.52
C ALA A 16 1.28 12.74 10.50
N LEU A 17 2.11 13.77 10.65
CA LEU A 17 2.19 14.89 9.72
C LEU A 17 2.61 14.45 8.31
N ILE A 18 3.61 13.57 8.19
CA ILE A 18 4.03 13.00 6.90
C ILE A 18 2.86 12.23 6.27
N SER A 19 2.21 11.34 7.02
CA SER A 19 1.09 10.54 6.54
C SER A 19 -0.10 11.41 6.10
N MET A 20 -0.43 12.45 6.87
CA MET A 20 -1.49 13.39 6.52
C MET A 20 -1.16 14.18 5.25
N ALA A 21 0.06 14.70 5.11
CA ALA A 21 0.49 15.45 3.94
C ALA A 21 0.45 14.60 2.67
N VAL A 22 0.96 13.36 2.73
CA VAL A 22 0.96 12.42 1.60
C VAL A 22 -0.47 12.01 1.23
N SER A 23 -1.33 11.71 2.21
CA SER A 23 -2.74 11.35 1.98
C SER A 23 -3.54 12.51 1.39
N ALA A 24 -3.34 13.73 1.88
CA ALA A 24 -3.97 14.93 1.32
C ALA A 24 -3.56 15.16 -0.13
N ARG A 25 -2.25 15.02 -0.44
CA ARG A 25 -1.74 15.14 -1.80
C ARG A 25 -2.32 14.05 -2.74
N MET A 26 -2.39 12.80 -2.27
CA MET A 26 -2.98 11.69 -3.01
C MET A 26 -4.46 11.99 -3.33
N ASN A 27 -5.25 12.40 -2.33
CA ASN A 27 -6.65 12.76 -2.52
C ASN A 27 -6.83 13.91 -3.50
N THR A 28 -6.00 14.95 -3.43
CA THR A 28 -6.03 16.10 -4.35
C THR A 28 -5.75 15.66 -5.78
N ILE A 29 -4.72 14.84 -6.00
CA ILE A 29 -4.33 14.35 -7.32
C ILE A 29 -5.42 13.42 -7.87
N PHE A 30 -5.92 12.48 -7.07
CA PHE A 30 -6.99 11.57 -7.46
C PHE A 30 -8.26 12.35 -7.86
N SER A 31 -8.73 13.27 -7.01
CA SER A 31 -9.91 14.09 -7.28
C SER A 31 -9.77 14.94 -8.55
N LYS A 32 -8.57 15.46 -8.83
CA LYS A 32 -8.28 16.17 -10.08
C LYS A 32 -8.46 15.28 -11.29
N TYR A 33 -7.85 14.10 -11.31
CA TYR A 33 -7.88 13.19 -12.47
C TYR A 33 -9.15 12.34 -12.55
N GLN A 34 -9.93 12.27 -11.49
CA GLN A 34 -11.27 11.66 -11.49
C GLN A 34 -12.28 12.48 -12.32
N THR A 35 -12.05 13.80 -12.48
CA THR A 35 -12.91 14.67 -13.32
C THR A 35 -12.43 14.77 -14.77
N VAL A 36 -11.23 14.27 -15.08
CA VAL A 36 -10.68 14.29 -16.45
C VAL A 36 -11.14 13.05 -17.17
N ARG A 37 -12.04 13.22 -18.15
CA ARG A 37 -12.50 12.11 -19.01
C ARG A 37 -11.37 11.64 -19.92
N SER A 38 -11.17 10.32 -20.03
CA SER A 38 -10.21 9.74 -20.95
C SER A 38 -10.68 9.85 -22.39
N TYR A 39 -9.73 10.04 -23.31
CA TYR A 39 -9.94 10.07 -24.75
C TYR A 39 -10.59 8.79 -25.28
N SER A 40 -10.17 7.63 -24.74
CA SER A 40 -10.72 6.34 -25.16
C SER A 40 -12.21 6.18 -24.80
N GLY A 41 -12.71 6.96 -23.83
CA GLY A 41 -14.06 6.83 -23.31
C GLY A 41 -14.36 5.48 -22.62
N MET A 42 -13.35 4.62 -22.45
CA MET A 42 -13.50 3.32 -21.77
C MET A 42 -13.74 3.52 -20.29
N THR A 43 -14.61 2.69 -19.73
CA THR A 43 -14.76 2.58 -18.27
C THR A 43 -13.58 1.82 -17.65
N GLY A 44 -13.37 1.97 -16.32
CA GLY A 44 -12.36 1.19 -15.60
C GLY A 44 -12.53 -0.31 -15.79
N ARG A 45 -13.79 -0.80 -15.78
CA ARG A 45 -14.13 -2.20 -16.08
C ARG A 45 -13.66 -2.63 -17.47
N GLU A 46 -14.00 -1.86 -18.51
CA GLU A 46 -13.65 -2.19 -19.89
C GLU A 46 -12.13 -2.18 -20.10
N ALA A 47 -11.44 -1.20 -19.50
CA ALA A 47 -9.99 -1.13 -19.53
C ALA A 47 -9.36 -2.36 -18.83
N ALA A 48 -9.85 -2.73 -17.64
CA ALA A 48 -9.37 -3.91 -16.93
C ALA A 48 -9.55 -5.19 -17.75
N MET A 49 -10.73 -5.42 -18.32
CA MET A 49 -11.01 -6.58 -19.16
C MET A 49 -10.08 -6.63 -20.38
N ARG A 50 -9.88 -5.49 -21.04
CA ARG A 50 -8.99 -5.39 -22.21
C ARG A 50 -7.54 -5.68 -21.84
N ILE A 51 -7.05 -5.15 -20.72
CA ILE A 51 -5.70 -5.40 -20.21
C ILE A 51 -5.50 -6.89 -19.91
N LEU A 52 -6.42 -7.50 -19.18
CA LEU A 52 -6.35 -8.93 -18.85
C LEU A 52 -6.29 -9.80 -20.10
N HIS A 53 -7.16 -9.55 -21.09
CA HIS A 53 -7.18 -10.28 -22.35
C HIS A 53 -5.88 -10.10 -23.15
N GLN A 54 -5.35 -8.87 -23.23
CA GLN A 54 -4.08 -8.60 -23.91
C GLN A 54 -2.89 -9.29 -23.20
N ALA A 55 -2.98 -9.47 -21.88
CA ALA A 55 -2.00 -10.23 -21.10
C ALA A 55 -2.20 -11.75 -21.17
N GLY A 56 -3.18 -12.25 -21.93
CA GLY A 56 -3.50 -13.69 -22.03
C GLY A 56 -4.13 -14.28 -20.77
N ILE A 57 -4.73 -13.43 -19.91
CA ILE A 57 -5.35 -13.81 -18.64
C ILE A 57 -6.88 -13.87 -18.85
N TYR A 58 -7.45 -15.06 -18.89
CA TYR A 58 -8.87 -15.28 -19.17
C TYR A 58 -9.64 -15.83 -17.95
N ASP A 59 -8.94 -16.20 -16.90
CA ASP A 59 -9.49 -16.81 -15.68
C ASP A 59 -9.64 -15.81 -14.52
N VAL A 60 -9.38 -14.52 -14.78
CA VAL A 60 -9.61 -13.41 -13.84
C VAL A 60 -10.87 -12.66 -14.25
N THR A 61 -11.78 -12.48 -13.29
CA THR A 61 -13.03 -11.73 -13.50
C THR A 61 -12.94 -10.32 -12.92
N VAL A 62 -13.60 -9.35 -13.57
CA VAL A 62 -13.69 -7.97 -13.08
C VAL A 62 -15.05 -7.78 -12.41
N ARG A 63 -15.06 -7.35 -11.14
CA ARG A 63 -16.25 -7.17 -10.32
C ARG A 63 -16.35 -5.77 -9.74
N HIS A 64 -17.58 -5.30 -9.57
CA HIS A 64 -17.88 -4.10 -8.81
C HIS A 64 -17.90 -4.40 -7.31
N VAL A 65 -17.31 -3.49 -6.51
CA VAL A 65 -17.39 -3.50 -5.05
C VAL A 65 -17.78 -2.12 -4.55
N SER A 66 -18.63 -2.06 -3.54
CA SER A 66 -19.07 -0.79 -2.95
C SER A 66 -17.94 -0.09 -2.21
N GLY A 67 -17.98 1.24 -2.21
CA GLY A 67 -17.06 2.07 -1.46
C GLY A 67 -16.17 2.94 -2.33
N LYS A 68 -15.28 3.70 -1.68
CA LYS A 68 -14.30 4.57 -2.34
C LYS A 68 -12.90 4.07 -2.03
N LEU A 69 -12.07 3.89 -3.05
CA LEU A 69 -10.71 3.39 -2.90
C LEU A 69 -10.65 1.98 -2.26
N THR A 70 -11.64 1.15 -2.59
CA THR A 70 -11.71 -0.26 -2.18
C THR A 70 -11.24 -1.19 -3.28
N ASP A 71 -10.65 -0.64 -4.32
CA ASP A 71 -10.11 -1.36 -5.45
C ASP A 71 -9.02 -2.32 -4.98
N HIS A 72 -9.04 -3.56 -5.48
CA HIS A 72 -8.02 -4.56 -5.17
C HIS A 72 -8.12 -5.79 -6.08
N TYR A 73 -6.99 -6.44 -6.31
CA TYR A 73 -6.92 -7.78 -6.88
C TYR A 73 -6.92 -8.84 -5.77
N ASP A 74 -7.84 -9.80 -5.82
CA ASP A 74 -7.82 -10.96 -4.92
C ASP A 74 -7.28 -12.20 -5.67
N PRO A 75 -6.07 -12.69 -5.35
CA PRO A 75 -5.48 -13.84 -6.00
C PRO A 75 -6.17 -15.17 -5.66
N ARG A 76 -6.92 -15.25 -4.53
CA ARG A 76 -7.62 -16.46 -4.10
C ARG A 76 -8.86 -16.71 -4.93
N THR A 77 -9.61 -15.65 -5.22
CA THR A 77 -10.83 -15.71 -6.03
C THR A 77 -10.58 -15.37 -7.49
N LYS A 78 -9.35 -14.96 -7.84
CA LYS A 78 -8.96 -14.46 -9.16
C LYS A 78 -9.91 -13.36 -9.64
N THR A 79 -10.09 -12.34 -8.82
CA THR A 79 -10.97 -11.21 -9.12
C THR A 79 -10.23 -9.88 -9.03
N VAL A 80 -10.43 -9.03 -10.03
CA VAL A 80 -10.15 -7.60 -9.97
C VAL A 80 -11.43 -6.91 -9.49
N ASN A 81 -11.41 -6.41 -8.28
CA ASN A 81 -12.51 -5.72 -7.64
C ASN A 81 -12.32 -4.21 -7.80
N LEU A 82 -13.28 -3.53 -8.43
CA LEU A 82 -13.23 -2.09 -8.71
C LEU A 82 -14.34 -1.37 -7.95
N SER A 83 -13.99 -0.28 -7.31
CA SER A 83 -14.87 0.55 -6.48
C SER A 83 -15.88 1.36 -7.30
N ASP A 84 -16.87 1.97 -6.62
CA ASP A 84 -17.86 2.88 -7.22
C ASP A 84 -17.21 4.02 -8.04
N ALA A 85 -16.04 4.49 -7.60
CA ALA A 85 -15.32 5.59 -8.26
C ALA A 85 -14.59 5.14 -9.55
N VAL A 86 -14.43 3.83 -9.77
CA VAL A 86 -13.58 3.28 -10.84
C VAL A 86 -14.37 2.43 -11.84
N TYR A 87 -15.26 1.58 -11.38
CA TYR A 87 -15.89 0.52 -12.21
C TYR A 87 -16.57 1.05 -13.48
N ASP A 88 -17.49 2.00 -13.35
CA ASP A 88 -18.23 2.61 -14.47
C ASP A 88 -17.66 3.98 -14.89
N SER A 89 -16.59 4.44 -14.27
CA SER A 89 -15.97 5.74 -14.55
C SER A 89 -15.08 5.68 -15.80
N THR A 90 -15.20 6.68 -16.65
CA THR A 90 -14.34 6.88 -17.86
C THR A 90 -13.20 7.83 -17.61
N SER A 91 -12.86 8.13 -16.34
CA SER A 91 -11.83 9.10 -16.00
C SER A 91 -10.41 8.53 -16.13
N VAL A 92 -9.44 9.44 -16.31
CA VAL A 92 -8.00 9.08 -16.34
C VAL A 92 -7.57 8.39 -15.04
N ALA A 93 -8.10 8.82 -13.89
CA ALA A 93 -7.84 8.17 -12.61
C ALA A 93 -8.39 6.73 -12.57
N ALA A 94 -9.62 6.52 -13.06
CA ALA A 94 -10.24 5.20 -13.07
C ALA A 94 -9.47 4.20 -13.95
N LEU A 95 -9.04 4.63 -15.14
CA LEU A 95 -8.19 3.81 -16.00
C LEU A 95 -6.87 3.43 -15.31
N GLY A 96 -6.25 4.40 -14.63
CA GLY A 96 -5.00 4.16 -13.88
C GLY A 96 -5.15 3.14 -12.76
N VAL A 97 -6.20 3.28 -11.92
CA VAL A 97 -6.47 2.35 -10.82
C VAL A 97 -6.83 0.96 -11.34
N ALA A 98 -7.74 0.87 -12.31
CA ALA A 98 -8.12 -0.42 -12.91
C ALA A 98 -6.91 -1.15 -13.51
N ALA A 99 -6.03 -0.43 -14.21
CA ALA A 99 -4.80 -0.98 -14.76
C ALA A 99 -3.81 -1.42 -13.66
N HIS A 100 -3.76 -0.71 -12.53
CA HIS A 100 -2.92 -1.08 -11.39
C HIS A 100 -3.35 -2.43 -10.80
N GLU A 101 -4.64 -2.64 -10.61
CA GLU A 101 -5.16 -3.93 -10.10
C GLU A 101 -4.92 -5.07 -11.11
N CYS A 102 -5.00 -4.78 -12.41
CA CYS A 102 -4.55 -5.72 -13.44
C CYS A 102 -3.05 -5.97 -13.39
N GLY A 103 -2.24 -4.96 -12.99
CA GLY A 103 -0.81 -5.12 -12.74
C GLY A 103 -0.52 -6.21 -11.70
N HIS A 104 -1.29 -6.26 -10.61
CA HIS A 104 -1.22 -7.33 -9.61
C HIS A 104 -1.67 -8.70 -10.17
N ALA A 105 -2.70 -8.73 -11.02
CA ALA A 105 -3.11 -9.97 -11.68
C ALA A 105 -1.99 -10.50 -12.60
N VAL A 106 -1.33 -9.63 -13.35
CA VAL A 106 -0.17 -9.98 -14.20
C VAL A 106 1.02 -10.42 -13.36
N GLN A 107 1.32 -9.77 -12.23
CA GLN A 107 2.34 -10.22 -11.29
C GLN A 107 2.07 -11.63 -10.79
N HIS A 108 0.82 -11.93 -10.42
CA HIS A 108 0.41 -13.26 -9.98
C HIS A 108 0.57 -14.29 -11.11
N ASN A 109 0.11 -13.96 -12.31
CA ASN A 109 0.19 -14.87 -13.48
C ASN A 109 1.64 -15.13 -13.94
N THR A 110 2.56 -14.17 -13.72
CA THR A 110 3.98 -14.30 -14.10
C THR A 110 4.87 -14.75 -12.95
N ASP A 111 4.28 -15.22 -11.84
CA ASP A 111 5.03 -15.73 -10.69
C ASP A 111 6.04 -14.73 -10.10
N TYR A 112 5.69 -13.44 -10.09
CA TYR A 112 6.58 -12.37 -9.63
C TYR A 112 7.05 -12.61 -8.19
N VAL A 113 8.36 -12.84 -8.01
CA VAL A 113 8.95 -13.28 -6.74
C VAL A 113 8.61 -12.36 -5.56
N PRO A 114 8.71 -11.01 -5.65
CA PRO A 114 8.35 -10.15 -4.51
C PRO A 114 6.88 -10.30 -4.07
N LEU A 115 5.94 -10.54 -5.01
CA LEU A 115 4.54 -10.79 -4.67
C LEU A 115 4.37 -12.11 -3.91
N LYS A 116 5.11 -13.16 -4.30
CA LYS A 116 5.11 -14.45 -3.58
C LYS A 116 5.64 -14.30 -2.17
N VAL A 117 6.76 -13.59 -2.00
CA VAL A 117 7.35 -13.31 -0.68
C VAL A 117 6.37 -12.51 0.18
N ARG A 118 5.77 -11.42 -0.37
CA ARG A 118 4.73 -10.65 0.31
C ARG A 118 3.60 -11.56 0.79
N SER A 119 3.07 -12.40 -0.09
CA SER A 119 1.93 -13.29 0.22
C SER A 119 2.27 -14.30 1.31
N ALA A 120 3.49 -14.84 1.32
CA ALA A 120 3.95 -15.77 2.34
C ALA A 120 4.10 -15.10 3.73
N ILE A 121 4.44 -13.81 3.78
CA ILE A 121 4.64 -13.08 5.04
C ILE A 121 3.31 -12.57 5.62
N VAL A 122 2.24 -12.39 4.82
CA VAL A 122 0.95 -11.81 5.25
C VAL A 122 0.42 -12.40 6.56
N PRO A 123 0.32 -13.74 6.77
CA PRO A 123 -0.24 -14.28 8.01
C PRO A 123 0.58 -13.88 9.24
N ALA A 124 1.90 -13.95 9.12
CA ALA A 124 2.83 -13.60 10.19
C ALA A 124 2.83 -12.08 10.47
N ALA A 125 2.77 -11.24 9.42
CA ALA A 125 2.68 -9.79 9.56
C ALA A 125 1.36 -9.35 10.23
N ASN A 126 0.24 -9.99 9.88
CA ASN A 126 -1.06 -9.72 10.50
C ASN A 126 -1.03 -10.08 12.00
N LEU A 127 -0.51 -11.24 12.36
CA LEU A 127 -0.34 -11.62 13.76
C LEU A 127 0.58 -10.63 14.49
N GLY A 128 1.70 -10.27 13.85
CA GLY A 128 2.65 -9.30 14.38
C GLY A 128 2.01 -7.94 14.64
N SER A 129 1.25 -7.41 13.69
CA SER A 129 0.59 -6.10 13.83
C SER A 129 -0.48 -6.06 14.92
N GLN A 130 -1.14 -7.18 15.21
CA GLN A 130 -2.16 -7.27 16.26
C GLN A 130 -1.54 -7.44 17.66
N LEU A 131 -0.47 -8.23 17.78
CA LEU A 131 0.08 -8.61 19.07
C LEU A 131 1.21 -7.72 19.57
N PHE A 132 1.89 -6.95 18.71
CA PHE A 132 3.06 -6.16 19.13
C PHE A 132 2.72 -5.17 20.25
N TRP A 133 1.60 -4.42 20.13
CA TRP A 133 1.19 -3.42 21.11
C TRP A 133 0.85 -4.03 22.47
N PRO A 134 -0.06 -5.02 22.59
CA PRO A 134 -0.35 -5.66 23.86
C PRO A 134 0.90 -6.22 24.53
N LEU A 135 1.74 -6.96 23.80
CA LEU A 135 2.96 -7.55 24.36
C LEU A 135 3.95 -6.48 24.83
N PHE A 136 4.16 -5.45 24.02
CA PHE A 136 5.07 -4.35 24.36
C PHE A 136 4.61 -3.61 25.62
N LEU A 137 3.31 -3.24 25.72
CA LEU A 137 2.76 -2.53 26.85
C LEU A 137 2.77 -3.36 28.13
N ILE A 138 2.34 -4.63 28.08
CA ILE A 138 2.39 -5.54 29.22
C ILE A 138 3.84 -5.71 29.69
N GLY A 139 4.77 -5.87 28.74
CA GLY A 139 6.19 -5.96 29.06
C GLY A 139 6.74 -4.73 29.78
N LEU A 140 6.33 -3.52 29.36
CA LEU A 140 6.71 -2.27 30.02
C LEU A 140 6.09 -2.12 31.43
N ILE A 141 4.78 -2.36 31.56
CA ILE A 141 4.04 -2.15 32.82
C ILE A 141 4.53 -3.11 33.90
N PHE A 142 4.74 -4.37 33.56
CA PHE A 142 5.16 -5.40 34.50
C PHE A 142 6.68 -5.61 34.55
N SER A 143 7.46 -4.75 33.87
CA SER A 143 8.92 -4.84 33.81
C SER A 143 9.41 -6.22 33.35
N LEU A 144 8.79 -6.77 32.31
CA LEU A 144 9.10 -8.08 31.70
C LEU A 144 9.88 -7.87 30.38
N PRO A 145 11.23 -7.87 30.38
CA PRO A 145 12.04 -7.54 29.20
C PRO A 145 11.81 -8.50 28.00
N MET A 146 11.48 -9.76 28.28
CA MET A 146 11.18 -10.74 27.24
C MET A 146 9.95 -10.35 26.42
N LEU A 147 8.89 -9.84 27.05
CA LEU A 147 7.68 -9.40 26.36
C LEU A 147 7.93 -8.11 25.55
N VAL A 148 8.73 -7.19 26.10
CA VAL A 148 9.14 -5.97 25.36
C VAL A 148 9.89 -6.37 24.09
N LYS A 149 10.89 -7.25 24.19
CA LYS A 149 11.66 -7.76 23.04
C LYS A 149 10.76 -8.47 22.04
N ALA A 150 9.86 -9.33 22.49
CA ALA A 150 8.92 -10.04 21.63
C ALA A 150 8.02 -9.05 20.85
N GLY A 151 7.47 -8.03 21.53
CA GLY A 151 6.69 -6.98 20.87
C GLY A 151 7.48 -6.23 19.80
N ILE A 152 8.74 -5.87 20.08
CA ILE A 152 9.62 -5.21 19.10
C ILE A 152 9.86 -6.10 17.88
N TRP A 153 10.16 -7.39 18.08
CA TRP A 153 10.38 -8.32 16.95
C TRP A 153 9.13 -8.52 16.10
N LEU A 154 7.95 -8.59 16.71
CA LEU A 154 6.67 -8.64 15.98
C LEU A 154 6.43 -7.37 15.16
N PHE A 155 6.81 -6.21 15.71
CA PHE A 155 6.73 -4.95 14.97
C PHE A 155 7.73 -4.91 13.80
N VAL A 156 8.95 -5.39 14.00
CA VAL A 156 9.96 -5.52 12.92
C VAL A 156 9.45 -6.42 11.78
N LEU A 157 8.74 -7.50 12.11
CA LEU A 157 8.13 -8.36 11.10
C LEU A 157 7.03 -7.62 10.30
N ALA A 158 6.19 -6.83 10.96
CA ALA A 158 5.21 -5.99 10.29
C ALA A 158 5.86 -4.91 9.41
N LEU A 159 6.95 -4.29 9.88
CA LEU A 159 7.74 -3.36 9.08
C LEU A 159 8.38 -4.04 7.86
N ALA A 160 8.95 -5.24 8.03
CA ALA A 160 9.52 -6.00 6.93
C ALA A 160 8.47 -6.30 5.83
N PHE A 161 7.24 -6.64 6.22
CA PHE A 161 6.12 -6.79 5.28
C PHE A 161 5.85 -5.50 4.49
N GLN A 162 5.84 -4.33 5.15
CA GLN A 162 5.65 -3.05 4.47
C GLN A 162 6.78 -2.78 3.46
N VAL A 163 8.03 -3.05 3.83
CA VAL A 163 9.20 -2.85 2.95
C VAL A 163 9.12 -3.77 1.72
N VAL A 164 8.77 -5.05 1.92
CA VAL A 164 8.59 -6.02 0.81
C VAL A 164 7.40 -5.65 -0.08
N THR A 165 6.42 -4.93 0.44
CA THR A 165 5.27 -4.46 -0.33
C THR A 165 5.66 -3.35 -1.32
N LEU A 166 6.64 -2.50 -1.03
CA LEU A 166 7.05 -1.39 -1.90
C LEU A 166 7.40 -1.83 -3.33
N PRO A 167 8.32 -2.79 -3.57
CA PRO A 167 8.64 -3.23 -4.93
C PRO A 167 7.44 -3.84 -5.66
N VAL A 168 6.50 -4.46 -4.95
CA VAL A 168 5.27 -5.01 -5.53
C VAL A 168 4.39 -3.89 -6.07
N GLU A 169 4.15 -2.84 -5.28
CA GLU A 169 3.31 -1.69 -5.64
C GLU A 169 3.93 -0.85 -6.78
N PHE A 170 5.23 -0.60 -6.72
CA PHE A 170 5.93 0.11 -7.79
C PHE A 170 5.94 -0.67 -9.11
N ASP A 171 6.13 -1.99 -9.05
CA ASP A 171 6.10 -2.82 -10.26
C ASP A 171 4.69 -2.94 -10.84
N ALA A 172 3.63 -3.09 -10.01
CA ALA A 172 2.24 -3.07 -10.46
C ALA A 172 1.91 -1.74 -11.17
N SER A 173 2.30 -0.61 -10.59
CA SER A 173 2.12 0.72 -11.19
C SER A 173 2.88 0.88 -12.51
N ARG A 174 4.12 0.38 -12.60
CA ARG A 174 4.91 0.40 -13.84
C ARG A 174 4.26 -0.45 -14.93
N ARG A 175 3.77 -1.65 -14.59
CA ARG A 175 3.02 -2.53 -15.50
C ARG A 175 1.74 -1.86 -15.98
N ALA A 176 1.00 -1.21 -15.08
CA ALA A 176 -0.21 -0.46 -15.42
C ALA A 176 0.04 0.60 -16.50
N LEU A 177 1.06 1.45 -16.29
CA LEU A 177 1.44 2.48 -17.25
C LEU A 177 1.82 1.90 -18.61
N LYS A 178 2.61 0.83 -18.62
CA LYS A 178 3.02 0.14 -19.83
C LYS A 178 1.82 -0.43 -20.59
N MET A 179 0.94 -1.16 -19.90
CA MET A 179 -0.23 -1.79 -20.50
C MET A 179 -1.23 -0.77 -21.09
N LEU A 180 -1.45 0.34 -20.41
CA LEU A 180 -2.30 1.42 -20.90
C LEU A 180 -1.73 2.08 -22.16
N SER A 181 -0.42 2.33 -22.20
CA SER A 181 0.25 2.93 -23.37
C SER A 181 0.30 1.97 -24.57
N GLU A 182 0.78 0.75 -24.36
CA GLU A 182 0.89 -0.26 -25.43
C GLU A 182 -0.47 -0.69 -25.98
N GLY A 183 -1.51 -0.67 -25.10
CA GLY A 183 -2.89 -0.94 -25.50
C GLY A 183 -3.59 0.22 -26.22
N GLY A 184 -2.93 1.39 -26.35
CA GLY A 184 -3.54 2.59 -26.94
C GLY A 184 -4.79 3.09 -26.20
N MET A 185 -4.83 2.88 -24.87
CA MET A 185 -5.99 3.24 -24.04
C MET A 185 -5.90 4.66 -23.47
N VAL A 186 -4.72 5.26 -23.52
CA VAL A 186 -4.45 6.62 -23.04
C VAL A 186 -3.56 7.36 -24.06
N THR A 187 -3.77 8.66 -24.17
CA THR A 187 -2.88 9.58 -24.89
C THR A 187 -1.62 9.83 -24.06
N GLU A 188 -0.60 10.46 -24.64
CA GLU A 188 0.64 10.81 -23.94
C GLU A 188 0.38 11.74 -22.73
N THR A 189 -0.50 12.73 -22.91
CA THR A 189 -0.91 13.65 -21.83
C THR A 189 -1.65 12.91 -20.70
N GLU A 190 -2.51 11.96 -21.04
CA GLU A 190 -3.24 11.15 -20.07
C GLU A 190 -2.33 10.15 -19.35
N HIS A 191 -1.33 9.60 -20.05
CA HIS A 191 -0.29 8.77 -19.46
C HIS A 191 0.42 9.50 -18.32
N ASP A 192 0.77 10.77 -18.49
CA ASP A 192 1.34 11.60 -17.43
C ASP A 192 0.36 11.82 -16.27
N GLY A 193 -0.94 11.93 -16.57
CA GLY A 193 -2.00 11.99 -15.56
C GLY A 193 -2.09 10.72 -14.73
N VAL A 194 -2.15 9.56 -15.39
CA VAL A 194 -2.13 8.23 -14.75
C VAL A 194 -0.88 8.07 -13.87
N LYS A 195 0.30 8.41 -14.42
CA LYS A 195 1.57 8.35 -13.69
C LYS A 195 1.53 9.16 -12.39
N LYS A 196 0.96 10.37 -12.42
CA LYS A 196 0.81 11.21 -11.22
C LYS A 196 -0.12 10.57 -10.18
N VAL A 197 -1.24 9.96 -10.62
CA VAL A 197 -2.17 9.25 -9.74
C VAL A 197 -1.49 8.07 -9.08
N LEU A 198 -0.87 7.19 -9.86
CA LEU A 198 -0.22 5.98 -9.36
C LEU A 198 1.00 6.29 -8.48
N TRP A 199 1.79 7.32 -8.84
CA TRP A 199 2.90 7.77 -8.02
C TRP A 199 2.44 8.32 -6.67
N ALA A 200 1.36 9.14 -6.66
CA ALA A 200 0.80 9.66 -5.42
C ALA A 200 0.28 8.54 -4.51
N ALA A 201 -0.35 7.51 -5.09
CA ALA A 201 -0.78 6.32 -4.35
C ALA A 201 0.43 5.55 -3.78
N ALA A 202 1.47 5.31 -4.59
CA ALA A 202 2.69 4.61 -4.15
C ALA A 202 3.40 5.35 -2.99
N MET A 203 3.36 6.69 -2.96
CA MET A 203 3.93 7.47 -1.86
C MET A 203 3.22 7.24 -0.52
N THR A 204 1.98 6.76 -0.50
CA THR A 204 1.31 6.40 0.75
C THR A 204 1.97 5.18 1.41
N TYR A 205 2.42 4.20 0.63
CA TYR A 205 3.20 3.06 1.14
C TYR A 205 4.58 3.50 1.65
N VAL A 206 5.24 4.43 0.96
CA VAL A 206 6.52 4.99 1.43
C VAL A 206 6.34 5.73 2.75
N ALA A 207 5.28 6.55 2.88
CA ALA A 207 4.95 7.24 4.13
C ALA A 207 4.66 6.26 5.28
N ALA A 208 3.97 5.15 5.00
CA ALA A 208 3.73 4.10 5.99
C ALA A 208 5.04 3.46 6.49
N VAL A 209 5.99 3.15 5.59
CA VAL A 209 7.32 2.63 5.96
C VAL A 209 8.08 3.64 6.82
N ILE A 210 8.10 4.92 6.42
CA ILE A 210 8.78 5.99 7.19
C ILE A 210 8.15 6.11 8.58
N GLY A 211 6.80 6.11 8.67
CA GLY A 211 6.09 6.15 9.94
C GLY A 211 6.42 4.96 10.85
N SER A 212 6.51 3.76 10.26
CA SER A 212 6.89 2.55 11.01
C SER A 212 8.35 2.58 11.46
N LEU A 213 9.27 3.14 10.68
CA LEU A 213 10.68 3.32 11.09
C LEU A 213 10.78 4.30 12.27
N LEU A 214 10.06 5.42 12.24
CA LEU A 214 10.00 6.37 13.35
C LEU A 214 9.40 5.73 14.61
N GLN A 215 8.35 4.91 14.43
CA GLN A 215 7.75 4.17 15.54
C GLN A 215 8.72 3.10 16.10
N LEU A 216 9.45 2.38 15.25
CA LEU A 216 10.46 1.42 15.70
C LEU A 216 11.54 2.11 16.52
N LEU A 217 12.04 3.25 16.04
CA LEU A 217 13.00 4.06 16.79
C LEU A 217 12.46 4.43 18.17
N ARG A 218 11.19 4.85 18.24
CA ARG A 218 10.53 5.15 19.53
C ARG A 218 10.47 3.94 20.44
N LEU A 219 10.06 2.77 19.94
CA LEU A 219 10.01 1.54 20.72
C LEU A 219 11.38 1.15 21.29
N LEU A 220 12.44 1.31 20.50
CA LEU A 220 13.82 1.05 20.93
C LEU A 220 14.28 2.03 22.03
N ILE A 221 13.95 3.31 21.91
CA ILE A 221 14.24 4.30 22.96
C ILE A 221 13.51 3.97 24.26
N LEU A 222 12.20 3.68 24.18
CA LEU A 222 11.38 3.36 25.34
C LEU A 222 11.80 2.04 26.02
N SER A 223 12.29 1.07 25.24
CA SER A 223 12.79 -0.20 25.79
C SER A 223 14.15 -0.08 26.49
N GLY A 224 14.78 1.10 26.45
CA GLY A 224 16.12 1.31 27.00
C GLY A 224 17.27 0.70 26.16
N ALA A 225 17.00 0.30 24.93
CA ALA A 225 17.99 -0.34 24.05
C ALA A 225 19.24 0.54 23.80
N PHE A 226 19.14 1.85 24.00
CA PHE A 226 20.25 2.82 23.88
C PHE A 226 20.84 3.24 25.23
N ARG A 227 20.34 2.71 26.38
CA ARG A 227 21.00 2.92 27.66
C ARG A 227 22.30 2.10 27.64
N ARG A 228 23.42 2.78 27.63
CA ARG A 228 24.75 2.21 27.83
C ARG A 228 24.73 1.52 29.20
N ASN A 229 25.08 0.24 29.27
CA ASN A 229 25.49 -0.38 30.54
C ASN A 229 26.85 0.23 30.89
N ASP A 230 26.81 1.32 31.63
CA ASP A 230 27.99 1.83 32.34
C ASP A 230 28.05 1.02 33.66
N ASP A 231 28.50 -0.23 33.57
CA ASP A 231 29.01 -1.07 34.67
C ASP A 231 30.51 -1.29 34.52
#